data_d39ee4339c4b538cdd87be640aa2913a
#
_entry.id   d39ee4339c4b538cdd87be640aa2913a
#
_cell.length_a   1.000
_cell.length_b   1.000
_cell.length_c   1.000
_cell.angle_alpha   90.00
_cell.angle_beta   90.00
_cell.angle_gamma   90.00
#
_symmetry.space_group_name_H-M   'P 1'
#
loop_
_entity.id
_entity.type
_entity.pdbx_description
1 polymer ?
#
loop_
_entity_poly.entity_id
_entity_poly.type
_entity_poly.pdbx_seq_one_letter_code
_entity_poly.pdbx_strand_id
1 'polypeptide(L)'
;LTPYKQAIKQGTKSIMVTYNSINGKRCHGNKDVVTTLLKENLGFDGIVISDYNGLDQIENQATYKDKAIACINAGVDVLMVAEKDGSTPRWKNLYNALVEAVNEGKISEERLNDAVARILTAKEELGFLDNPSKAYADEADQAKFGGSEHRALAKQAVSESLVLLKNDEVNAGKTVMQALADMDNIVVAGSAGDDIGKQCGGWTITWQGATGNTTPGTTIFSGLKAAMDKKGGTISYNANGVFTNSDNKVDAAIVVVGEDPYAESNGDRSAGQLKLPANDISTIKRIENSHPDLPIILVLTTGRPIAMADYVNDDHIKGIVNAWLPGSEGDGVADVLLGDKDFVGTNPITWTWYPQDITSKYDDSSKVLYPVGYGLKKAQKTGDFTAPADPNVIDLAKTNGKLEAEAFVDAHSEIKLENNGTTVGYLQDGRHMTYKINVPEQAAYKLTVQAAREYAATIDGAFELYLDDELVLEKKSTPIVSTGSWTKFTAQEMTALVSLKAGIHELKLVARDKDFNIDYYIFEKAGDYVGPIIPDEVTNEGTGAMLQEGAVEV
;
A
#
# COMPACT_ATOMS: atom_id res chain seq x y z
N LEU A 1 -21.40 -14.36 11.24
CA LEU A 1 -22.07 -14.39 12.57
C LEU A 1 -21.25 -15.13 13.64
N THR A 2 -20.39 -16.09 13.29
CA THR A 2 -19.65 -16.91 14.27
C THR A 2 -18.85 -16.10 15.30
N PRO A 3 -18.04 -15.09 14.91
CA PRO A 3 -17.31 -14.26 15.87
C PRO A 3 -18.24 -13.52 16.83
N TYR A 4 -19.35 -12.97 16.32
CA TYR A 4 -20.33 -12.27 17.16
C TYR A 4 -20.96 -13.17 18.20
N LYS A 5 -21.39 -14.39 17.80
CA LYS A 5 -21.93 -15.38 18.74
C LYS A 5 -20.96 -15.73 19.87
N GLN A 6 -19.68 -15.87 19.53
CA GLN A 6 -18.65 -16.16 20.53
C GLN A 6 -18.39 -14.96 21.44
N ALA A 7 -18.32 -13.74 20.91
CA ALA A 7 -18.14 -12.51 21.70
C ALA A 7 -19.31 -12.29 22.67
N ILE A 8 -20.55 -12.46 22.21
CA ILE A 8 -21.75 -12.37 23.06
C ILE A 8 -21.70 -13.40 24.16
N LYS A 9 -21.37 -14.67 23.84
CA LYS A 9 -21.22 -15.75 24.83
C LYS A 9 -20.15 -15.45 25.89
N GLN A 10 -19.11 -14.69 25.54
CA GLN A 10 -18.05 -14.25 26.46
C GLN A 10 -18.43 -12.98 27.26
N GLY A 11 -19.64 -12.45 27.08
CA GLY A 11 -20.14 -11.31 27.85
C GLY A 11 -19.66 -9.95 27.34
N THR A 12 -19.41 -9.82 26.02
CA THR A 12 -19.12 -8.51 25.40
C THR A 12 -20.16 -7.46 25.83
N LYS A 13 -19.70 -6.27 26.25
CA LYS A 13 -20.59 -5.22 26.82
C LYS A 13 -21.05 -4.20 25.80
N SER A 14 -20.38 -4.07 24.66
CA SER A 14 -20.81 -3.16 23.59
C SER A 14 -20.47 -3.72 22.21
N ILE A 15 -21.31 -3.36 21.23
CA ILE A 15 -21.10 -3.66 19.81
C ILE A 15 -21.33 -2.39 19.01
N MET A 16 -20.37 -2.05 18.13
CA MET A 16 -20.48 -0.91 17.23
C MET A 16 -21.16 -1.32 15.92
N VAL A 17 -22.06 -0.48 15.44
CA VAL A 17 -22.75 -0.69 14.15
C VAL A 17 -21.81 -0.29 13.01
N THR A 18 -21.75 -1.11 11.97
CA THR A 18 -20.94 -0.85 10.78
C THR A 18 -21.57 0.16 9.82
N TYR A 19 -20.75 0.88 9.05
CA TYR A 19 -21.23 1.73 7.92
C TYR A 19 -21.82 0.95 6.76
N ASN A 20 -21.61 -0.36 6.70
CA ASN A 20 -22.09 -1.18 5.59
C ASN A 20 -23.61 -1.19 5.46
N SER A 21 -24.08 -1.60 4.29
CA SER A 21 -25.50 -1.87 4.02
C SER A 21 -25.73 -3.38 3.94
N ILE A 22 -26.88 -3.83 4.45
CA ILE A 22 -27.37 -5.20 4.29
C ILE A 22 -28.72 -5.13 3.60
N ASN A 23 -28.86 -5.84 2.49
CA ASN A 23 -30.07 -5.83 1.65
C ASN A 23 -30.53 -4.40 1.26
N GLY A 24 -29.57 -3.55 0.92
CA GLY A 24 -29.81 -2.17 0.49
C GLY A 24 -30.18 -1.19 1.59
N LYS A 25 -30.14 -1.59 2.88
CA LYS A 25 -30.38 -0.69 4.02
C LYS A 25 -29.12 -0.50 4.81
N ARG A 26 -28.74 0.75 5.11
CA ARG A 26 -27.65 1.09 6.03
C ARG A 26 -27.89 0.49 7.40
N CYS A 27 -26.87 -0.17 7.98
CA CYS A 27 -27.02 -0.90 9.24
C CYS A 27 -27.49 -0.01 10.39
N HIS A 28 -27.06 1.26 10.46
CA HIS A 28 -27.48 2.21 11.49
C HIS A 28 -28.99 2.47 11.54
N GLY A 29 -29.71 2.34 10.40
CA GLY A 29 -31.16 2.46 10.31
C GLY A 29 -31.88 1.12 10.11
N ASN A 30 -31.19 0.00 10.24
CA ASN A 30 -31.74 -1.32 9.90
C ASN A 30 -32.15 -2.09 11.16
N LYS A 31 -33.44 -2.00 11.51
CA LYS A 31 -34.03 -2.69 12.66
C LYS A 31 -33.88 -4.22 12.56
N ASP A 32 -33.94 -4.79 11.35
CA ASP A 32 -33.83 -6.24 11.17
C ASP A 32 -32.45 -6.76 11.59
N VAL A 33 -31.41 -5.92 11.43
CA VAL A 33 -30.03 -6.25 11.82
C VAL A 33 -29.77 -5.92 13.29
N VAL A 34 -30.11 -4.70 13.74
CA VAL A 34 -29.73 -4.22 15.06
C VAL A 34 -30.63 -4.78 16.17
N THR A 35 -31.94 -4.75 15.94
CA THR A 35 -32.89 -5.27 16.93
C THR A 35 -33.12 -6.75 16.73
N THR A 36 -33.69 -7.15 15.58
CA THR A 36 -34.17 -8.52 15.42
C THR A 36 -33.03 -9.54 15.42
N LEU A 37 -31.97 -9.31 14.60
CA LEU A 37 -30.86 -10.25 14.55
C LEU A 37 -29.98 -10.17 15.80
N LEU A 38 -29.47 -8.96 16.15
CA LEU A 38 -28.45 -8.82 17.21
C LEU A 38 -29.06 -8.94 18.61
N LYS A 39 -30.07 -8.13 18.94
CA LYS A 39 -30.63 -8.08 20.30
C LYS A 39 -31.53 -9.29 20.59
N GLU A 40 -32.48 -9.61 19.67
CA GLU A 40 -33.47 -10.66 19.91
C GLU A 40 -32.92 -12.06 19.59
N ASN A 41 -32.46 -12.31 18.35
CA ASN A 41 -32.08 -13.67 17.92
C ASN A 41 -30.72 -14.13 18.47
N LEU A 42 -29.74 -13.22 18.60
CA LEU A 42 -28.42 -13.53 19.18
C LEU A 42 -28.38 -13.30 20.70
N GLY A 43 -29.41 -12.69 21.29
CA GLY A 43 -29.52 -12.47 22.73
C GLY A 43 -28.50 -11.44 23.27
N PHE A 44 -28.13 -10.44 22.47
CA PHE A 44 -27.20 -9.40 22.92
C PHE A 44 -27.89 -8.42 23.86
N ASP A 45 -27.46 -8.38 25.12
CA ASP A 45 -28.01 -7.56 26.19
C ASP A 45 -27.21 -6.29 26.49
N GLY A 46 -26.03 -6.12 25.87
CA GLY A 46 -25.15 -4.98 26.02
C GLY A 46 -25.58 -3.73 25.22
N ILE A 47 -24.71 -2.76 25.17
CA ILE A 47 -24.89 -1.45 24.50
C ILE A 47 -24.61 -1.59 23.00
N VAL A 48 -25.52 -1.07 22.17
CA VAL A 48 -25.27 -0.86 20.74
C VAL A 48 -24.89 0.60 20.52
N ILE A 49 -23.66 0.85 20.06
CA ILE A 49 -23.13 2.17 19.75
C ILE A 49 -23.06 2.39 18.24
N SER A 50 -23.33 3.59 17.75
CA SER A 50 -23.13 3.94 16.35
C SER A 50 -21.64 4.04 16.04
N ASP A 51 -21.28 3.91 14.78
CA ASP A 51 -20.01 4.42 14.28
C ASP A 51 -19.99 5.95 14.25
N TYR A 52 -18.80 6.56 14.01
CA TYR A 52 -18.58 8.00 13.99
C TYR A 52 -19.48 8.70 12.96
N ASN A 53 -20.40 9.56 13.42
CA ASN A 53 -21.44 10.18 12.58
C ASN A 53 -22.26 9.18 11.71
N GLY A 54 -22.38 7.92 12.11
CA GLY A 54 -23.02 6.86 11.33
C GLY A 54 -24.48 7.13 10.94
N LEU A 55 -25.18 7.92 11.76
CA LEU A 55 -26.56 8.32 11.44
C LEU A 55 -26.66 9.18 10.16
N ASP A 56 -25.61 9.93 9.79
CA ASP A 56 -25.59 10.77 8.59
C ASP A 56 -25.72 9.97 7.30
N GLN A 57 -25.30 8.72 7.32
CA GLN A 57 -25.33 7.82 6.17
C GLN A 57 -26.69 7.12 5.96
N ILE A 58 -27.65 7.31 6.87
CA ILE A 58 -29.00 6.74 6.71
C ILE A 58 -29.68 7.45 5.56
N GLU A 59 -30.04 6.68 4.54
CA GLU A 59 -30.68 7.14 3.31
C GLU A 59 -32.21 7.27 3.52
N ASN A 60 -32.87 8.01 2.60
CA ASN A 60 -34.31 8.20 2.56
C ASN A 60 -34.90 8.87 3.81
N GLN A 61 -34.14 9.67 4.52
CA GLN A 61 -34.56 10.49 5.65
C GLN A 61 -34.37 11.98 5.30
N ALA A 62 -35.44 12.77 5.45
CA ALA A 62 -35.47 14.16 4.99
C ALA A 62 -34.59 15.10 5.84
N THR A 63 -34.53 14.86 7.14
CA THR A 63 -33.86 15.74 8.10
C THR A 63 -32.88 14.97 9.00
N TYR A 64 -31.97 15.70 9.65
CA TYR A 64 -31.09 15.13 10.67
C TYR A 64 -31.87 14.48 11.83
N LYS A 65 -32.98 15.12 12.25
CA LYS A 65 -33.91 14.57 13.26
C LYS A 65 -34.48 13.23 12.80
N ASP A 66 -34.94 13.12 11.54
CA ASP A 66 -35.52 11.86 11.02
C ASP A 66 -34.46 10.75 10.98
N LYS A 67 -33.19 11.07 10.66
CA LYS A 67 -32.07 10.11 10.73
C LYS A 67 -31.82 9.64 12.17
N ALA A 68 -31.84 10.56 13.15
CA ALA A 68 -31.70 10.21 14.55
C ALA A 68 -32.84 9.29 15.04
N ILE A 69 -34.08 9.60 14.67
CA ILE A 69 -35.25 8.77 14.97
C ILE A 69 -35.11 7.37 14.37
N ALA A 70 -34.69 7.28 13.10
CA ALA A 70 -34.51 6.00 12.43
C ALA A 70 -33.40 5.16 13.12
N CYS A 71 -32.29 5.79 13.51
CA CYS A 71 -31.18 5.13 14.17
C CYS A 71 -31.59 4.57 15.56
N ILE A 72 -32.22 5.39 16.40
CA ILE A 72 -32.69 4.97 17.74
C ILE A 72 -33.74 3.87 17.62
N ASN A 73 -34.73 4.02 16.72
CA ASN A 73 -35.76 3.02 16.51
C ASN A 73 -35.27 1.72 15.85
N ALA A 74 -34.11 1.77 15.17
CA ALA A 74 -33.43 0.56 14.72
C ALA A 74 -32.80 -0.23 15.88
N GLY A 75 -32.61 0.38 17.05
CA GLY A 75 -32.07 -0.28 18.24
C GLY A 75 -30.69 0.21 18.69
N VAL A 76 -30.16 1.27 18.08
CA VAL A 76 -28.90 1.89 18.54
C VAL A 76 -29.14 2.65 19.84
N ASP A 77 -28.29 2.44 20.84
CA ASP A 77 -28.47 2.96 22.20
C ASP A 77 -27.64 4.21 22.46
N VAL A 78 -26.46 4.31 21.83
CA VAL A 78 -25.52 5.44 21.96
C VAL A 78 -25.12 5.93 20.57
N LEU A 79 -25.24 7.23 20.34
CA LEU A 79 -24.90 7.87 19.07
C LEU A 79 -23.56 8.61 19.19
N MET A 80 -22.59 8.22 18.37
CA MET A 80 -21.28 8.88 18.29
C MET A 80 -21.35 10.07 17.35
N VAL A 81 -21.37 11.28 17.91
CA VAL A 81 -21.46 12.54 17.17
C VAL A 81 -20.46 13.53 17.75
N ALA A 82 -19.41 13.84 17.02
CA ALA A 82 -18.24 14.55 17.56
C ALA A 82 -17.94 15.91 16.89
N GLU A 83 -18.55 16.23 15.76
CA GLU A 83 -18.25 17.46 15.00
C GLU A 83 -19.09 18.67 15.45
N LYS A 84 -18.82 19.81 14.79
CA LYS A 84 -19.59 21.04 14.94
C LYS A 84 -20.31 21.39 13.63
N ASP A 85 -21.54 21.90 13.75
CA ASP A 85 -22.26 22.57 12.68
C ASP A 85 -22.04 24.08 12.85
N GLY A 86 -21.10 24.64 12.10
CA GLY A 86 -20.63 26.01 12.33
C GLY A 86 -20.01 26.17 13.73
N SER A 87 -20.59 27.03 14.58
CA SER A 87 -20.14 27.23 15.97
C SER A 87 -20.80 26.29 16.97
N THR A 88 -21.84 25.55 16.57
CA THR A 88 -22.62 24.70 17.49
C THR A 88 -22.11 23.27 17.46
N PRO A 89 -21.81 22.65 18.63
CA PRO A 89 -21.49 21.22 18.68
C PRO A 89 -22.68 20.39 18.21
N ARG A 90 -22.48 19.46 17.27
CA ARG A 90 -23.54 18.61 16.68
C ARG A 90 -24.29 17.79 17.73
N TRP A 91 -23.64 17.39 18.82
CA TRP A 91 -24.29 16.67 19.91
C TRP A 91 -25.44 17.48 20.54
N LYS A 92 -25.37 18.83 20.57
CA LYS A 92 -26.47 19.67 21.07
C LYS A 92 -27.67 19.65 20.12
N ASN A 93 -27.41 19.68 18.81
CA ASN A 93 -28.46 19.55 17.79
C ASN A 93 -29.12 18.17 17.89
N LEU A 94 -28.31 17.11 18.06
CA LEU A 94 -28.81 15.76 18.28
C LEU A 94 -29.65 15.67 19.55
N TYR A 95 -29.18 16.19 20.68
CA TYR A 95 -29.90 16.18 21.94
C TYR A 95 -31.28 16.84 21.79
N ASN A 96 -31.35 18.04 21.18
CA ASN A 96 -32.59 18.72 20.95
C ASN A 96 -33.53 17.92 20.03
N ALA A 97 -32.99 17.35 18.96
CA ALA A 97 -33.75 16.50 18.02
C ALA A 97 -34.34 15.27 18.73
N LEU A 98 -33.61 14.63 19.62
CA LEU A 98 -34.09 13.48 20.41
C LEU A 98 -35.17 13.87 21.40
N VAL A 99 -34.99 14.99 22.13
CA VAL A 99 -36.04 15.51 23.04
C VAL A 99 -37.35 15.82 22.29
N GLU A 100 -37.23 16.51 21.15
CA GLU A 100 -38.39 16.76 20.30
C GLU A 100 -39.06 15.46 19.82
N ALA A 101 -38.26 14.49 19.36
CA ALA A 101 -38.78 13.23 18.84
C ALA A 101 -39.52 12.40 19.89
N VAL A 102 -39.04 12.42 21.15
CA VAL A 102 -39.75 11.79 22.29
C VAL A 102 -41.08 12.54 22.57
N ASN A 103 -41.04 13.89 22.66
CA ASN A 103 -42.23 14.69 22.88
C ASN A 103 -43.29 14.53 21.78
N GLU A 104 -42.86 14.30 20.54
CA GLU A 104 -43.72 14.00 19.39
C GLU A 104 -44.22 12.54 19.33
N GLY A 105 -43.79 11.68 20.26
CA GLY A 105 -44.10 10.26 20.27
C GLY A 105 -43.45 9.45 19.14
N LYS A 106 -42.45 10.00 18.43
CA LYS A 106 -41.73 9.31 17.33
C LYS A 106 -40.63 8.36 17.86
N ILE A 107 -40.17 8.59 19.06
CA ILE A 107 -39.37 7.64 19.86
C ILE A 107 -40.19 7.32 21.09
N SER A 108 -40.53 6.05 21.30
CA SER A 108 -41.32 5.65 22.45
C SER A 108 -40.49 5.73 23.74
N GLU A 109 -41.19 5.98 24.84
CA GLU A 109 -40.57 5.94 26.19
C GLU A 109 -39.97 4.56 26.50
N GLU A 110 -40.62 3.48 26.03
CA GLU A 110 -40.12 2.12 26.16
C GLU A 110 -38.73 1.95 25.48
N ARG A 111 -38.59 2.48 24.22
CA ARG A 111 -37.31 2.41 23.49
C ARG A 111 -36.23 3.24 24.19
N LEU A 112 -36.57 4.41 24.70
CA LEU A 112 -35.65 5.25 25.47
C LEU A 112 -35.20 4.53 26.74
N ASN A 113 -36.13 3.95 27.49
CA ASN A 113 -35.86 3.20 28.70
C ASN A 113 -34.99 1.96 28.45
N ASP A 114 -35.20 1.22 27.35
CA ASP A 114 -34.33 0.11 26.96
C ASP A 114 -32.89 0.58 26.72
N ALA A 115 -32.69 1.69 26.00
CA ALA A 115 -31.34 2.23 25.78
C ALA A 115 -30.66 2.65 27.10
N VAL A 116 -31.37 3.39 27.93
CA VAL A 116 -30.84 3.87 29.23
C VAL A 116 -30.56 2.69 30.15
N ALA A 117 -31.43 1.70 30.23
CA ALA A 117 -31.23 0.50 31.05
C ALA A 117 -29.95 -0.24 30.67
N ARG A 118 -29.72 -0.47 29.36
CA ARG A 118 -28.49 -1.13 28.86
C ARG A 118 -27.22 -0.36 29.26
N ILE A 119 -27.24 0.97 29.12
CA ILE A 119 -26.11 1.82 29.50
C ILE A 119 -25.85 1.78 31.02
N LEU A 120 -26.91 1.87 31.82
CA LEU A 120 -26.78 1.85 33.29
C LEU A 120 -26.35 0.48 33.80
N THR A 121 -26.90 -0.61 33.26
CA THR A 121 -26.51 -1.98 33.60
C THR A 121 -25.02 -2.21 33.33
N ALA A 122 -24.52 -1.82 32.14
CA ALA A 122 -23.10 -1.95 31.83
C ALA A 122 -22.22 -1.13 32.80
N LYS A 123 -22.63 0.08 33.15
CA LYS A 123 -21.91 0.92 34.13
C LYS A 123 -21.93 0.33 35.54
N GLU A 124 -23.05 -0.26 35.94
CA GLU A 124 -23.18 -0.94 37.24
C GLU A 124 -22.28 -2.17 37.32
N GLU A 125 -22.33 -3.05 36.31
CA GLU A 125 -21.50 -4.24 36.26
C GLU A 125 -19.98 -3.94 36.24
N LEU A 126 -19.59 -2.81 35.65
CA LEU A 126 -18.22 -2.31 35.71
C LEU A 126 -17.89 -1.60 37.02
N GLY A 127 -18.88 -1.39 37.88
CA GLY A 127 -18.75 -0.71 39.16
C GLY A 127 -18.55 0.80 39.06
N PHE A 128 -18.89 1.41 37.93
CA PHE A 128 -18.74 2.87 37.73
C PHE A 128 -19.81 3.68 38.47
N LEU A 129 -20.97 3.09 38.76
CA LEU A 129 -22.02 3.76 39.51
C LEU A 129 -21.64 3.90 40.99
N ASP A 130 -21.03 2.88 41.58
CA ASP A 130 -20.58 2.90 42.98
C ASP A 130 -19.26 3.65 43.16
N ASN A 131 -18.37 3.54 42.21
CA ASN A 131 -17.06 4.19 42.22
C ASN A 131 -16.69 4.76 40.83
N PRO A 132 -17.06 6.01 40.55
CA PRO A 132 -16.71 6.68 39.29
C PRO A 132 -15.21 6.75 38.99
N SER A 133 -14.35 6.67 40.04
CA SER A 133 -12.90 6.68 39.88
C SER A 133 -12.36 5.45 39.11
N LYS A 134 -13.10 4.35 39.07
CA LYS A 134 -12.76 3.18 38.25
C LYS A 134 -12.73 3.48 36.75
N ALA A 135 -13.30 4.59 36.29
CA ALA A 135 -13.21 5.04 34.91
C ALA A 135 -11.80 5.57 34.54
N TYR A 136 -10.96 5.83 35.52
CA TYR A 136 -9.57 6.25 35.33
C TYR A 136 -8.61 5.08 35.53
N ALA A 137 -7.55 5.05 34.74
CA ALA A 137 -6.52 4.03 34.88
C ALA A 137 -5.80 4.20 36.25
N ASP A 138 -5.58 3.07 36.91
CA ASP A 138 -4.76 3.01 38.12
C ASP A 138 -3.28 3.26 37.78
N GLU A 139 -2.55 4.00 38.64
CA GLU A 139 -1.12 4.28 38.45
C GLU A 139 -0.29 2.98 38.37
N ALA A 140 -0.66 1.96 39.17
CA ALA A 140 0.02 0.67 39.13
C ALA A 140 -0.23 -0.08 37.84
N ASP A 141 -1.40 0.05 37.23
CA ASP A 141 -1.70 -0.54 35.94
C ASP A 141 -1.07 0.25 34.79
N GLN A 142 -1.01 1.58 34.89
CA GLN A 142 -0.25 2.40 33.93
C GLN A 142 1.24 2.05 33.92
N ALA A 143 1.84 1.76 35.09
CA ALA A 143 3.24 1.34 35.17
C ALA A 143 3.53 -0.01 34.50
N LYS A 144 2.52 -0.88 34.34
CA LYS A 144 2.64 -2.16 33.63
C LYS A 144 2.55 -1.99 32.12
N PHE A 145 1.88 -0.94 31.64
CA PHE A 145 1.66 -0.70 30.22
C PHE A 145 3.00 -0.50 29.49
N GLY A 146 3.26 -1.33 28.46
CA GLY A 146 4.53 -1.32 27.75
C GLY A 146 5.74 -1.80 28.58
N GLY A 147 5.50 -2.41 29.75
CA GLY A 147 6.55 -3.02 30.57
C GLY A 147 7.19 -4.23 29.92
N SER A 148 8.23 -4.77 30.56
CA SER A 148 9.04 -5.86 29.99
C SER A 148 8.25 -7.11 29.59
N GLU A 149 7.22 -7.48 30.35
CA GLU A 149 6.36 -8.63 30.05
C GLU A 149 5.52 -8.39 28.79
N HIS A 150 4.92 -7.18 28.66
CA HIS A 150 4.16 -6.82 27.46
C HIS A 150 5.06 -6.78 26.22
N ARG A 151 6.26 -6.20 26.34
CA ARG A 151 7.23 -6.16 25.24
C ARG A 151 7.73 -7.54 24.87
N ALA A 152 7.99 -8.41 25.83
CA ALA A 152 8.40 -9.79 25.56
C ALA A 152 7.30 -10.57 24.80
N LEU A 153 6.04 -10.39 25.20
CA LEU A 153 4.91 -11.02 24.51
C LEU A 153 4.72 -10.46 23.09
N ALA A 154 4.82 -9.13 22.92
CA ALA A 154 4.74 -8.50 21.61
C ALA A 154 5.88 -8.97 20.69
N LYS A 155 7.11 -9.05 21.19
CA LYS A 155 8.26 -9.61 20.48
C LYS A 155 8.06 -11.07 20.08
N GLN A 156 7.47 -11.89 20.97
CA GLN A 156 7.12 -13.27 20.66
C GLN A 156 6.10 -13.32 19.52
N ALA A 157 5.03 -12.50 19.59
CA ALA A 157 4.03 -12.43 18.54
C ALA A 157 4.63 -12.05 17.18
N VAL A 158 5.56 -11.08 17.15
CA VAL A 158 6.31 -10.73 15.93
C VAL A 158 7.08 -11.94 15.41
N SER A 159 7.90 -12.57 16.26
CA SER A 159 8.72 -13.71 15.83
C SER A 159 7.89 -14.87 15.28
N GLU A 160 6.71 -15.13 15.85
CA GLU A 160 5.83 -16.24 15.46
C GLU A 160 4.95 -15.92 14.24
N SER A 161 4.78 -14.61 13.89
CA SER A 161 3.98 -14.19 12.76
C SER A 161 4.75 -14.07 11.44
N LEU A 162 6.07 -14.05 11.46
CA LEU A 162 6.89 -13.92 10.25
C LEU A 162 6.68 -15.10 9.30
N VAL A 163 6.46 -14.80 8.02
CA VAL A 163 6.26 -15.81 6.98
C VAL A 163 7.42 -15.78 5.98
N LEU A 164 8.13 -16.89 5.83
CA LEU A 164 9.16 -17.05 4.82
C LEU A 164 8.51 -17.46 3.50
N LEU A 165 8.58 -16.56 2.51
CA LEU A 165 7.93 -16.72 1.21
C LEU A 165 8.90 -17.26 0.13
N LYS A 166 10.17 -16.86 0.17
CA LYS A 166 11.24 -17.32 -0.73
C LYS A 166 12.50 -17.58 0.07
N ASN A 167 13.24 -18.65 -0.26
CA ASN A 167 14.44 -19.08 0.45
C ASN A 167 15.35 -19.92 -0.47
N ASP A 168 16.05 -19.25 -1.38
CA ASP A 168 16.89 -19.91 -2.37
C ASP A 168 18.28 -20.28 -1.82
N GLU A 169 18.94 -21.18 -2.50
CA GLU A 169 20.34 -21.51 -2.19
C GLU A 169 21.29 -20.38 -2.60
N VAL A 170 22.25 -20.09 -1.73
CA VAL A 170 23.34 -19.12 -1.99
C VAL A 170 24.72 -19.77 -1.98
N ASN A 171 24.85 -20.88 -1.26
CA ASN A 171 26.07 -21.69 -1.19
C ASN A 171 25.69 -23.16 -1.29
N ALA A 172 26.62 -24.02 -1.72
CA ALA A 172 26.37 -25.46 -1.91
C ALA A 172 25.63 -26.10 -0.71
N GLY A 173 24.33 -26.36 -0.90
CA GLY A 173 23.47 -27.00 0.07
C GLY A 173 22.93 -26.14 1.21
N LYS A 174 23.20 -24.82 1.24
CA LYS A 174 22.63 -23.89 2.23
C LYS A 174 21.69 -22.89 1.56
N THR A 175 20.50 -22.75 2.12
CA THR A 175 19.59 -21.66 1.76
C THR A 175 20.10 -20.32 2.29
N VAL A 176 19.59 -19.20 1.75
CA VAL A 176 20.02 -17.87 2.21
C VAL A 176 19.74 -17.66 3.69
N MET A 177 18.62 -18.19 4.23
CA MET A 177 18.30 -18.06 5.66
C MET A 177 19.20 -18.91 6.56
N GLN A 178 19.72 -20.04 6.07
CA GLN A 178 20.74 -20.81 6.80
C GLN A 178 22.11 -20.13 6.72
N ALA A 179 22.45 -19.55 5.57
CA ALA A 179 23.74 -18.88 5.37
C ALA A 179 23.82 -17.55 6.15
N LEU A 180 22.70 -16.83 6.29
CA LEU A 180 22.63 -15.53 6.95
C LEU A 180 23.16 -15.55 8.39
N ALA A 181 22.96 -16.66 9.10
CA ALA A 181 23.47 -16.85 10.46
C ALA A 181 25.02 -16.82 10.52
N ASP A 182 25.70 -17.20 9.44
CA ASP A 182 27.18 -17.27 9.36
C ASP A 182 27.79 -16.00 8.74
N MET A 183 27.00 -15.06 8.23
CA MET A 183 27.45 -13.83 7.59
C MET A 183 27.89 -12.79 8.61
N ASP A 184 29.04 -12.15 8.39
CA ASP A 184 29.65 -11.20 9.32
C ASP A 184 29.48 -9.74 8.89
N ASN A 185 29.23 -9.47 7.60
CA ASN A 185 29.11 -8.12 7.06
C ASN A 185 27.80 -7.97 6.29
N ILE A 186 26.82 -7.29 6.88
CA ILE A 186 25.49 -7.12 6.32
C ILE A 186 25.23 -5.63 6.08
N VAL A 187 24.58 -5.31 4.96
CA VAL A 187 24.02 -3.98 4.71
C VAL A 187 22.51 -4.04 4.79
N VAL A 188 21.88 -3.01 5.35
CA VAL A 188 20.43 -2.86 5.42
C VAL A 188 20.01 -1.66 4.60
N ALA A 189 18.98 -1.83 3.79
CA ALA A 189 18.39 -0.77 2.96
C ALA A 189 16.87 -0.78 3.02
N GLY A 190 16.25 0.12 2.25
CA GLY A 190 14.80 0.23 2.13
C GLY A 190 14.18 1.21 3.13
N SER A 191 13.03 1.72 2.77
CA SER A 191 12.37 2.82 3.49
C SER A 191 11.82 2.44 4.86
N ALA A 192 11.62 1.14 5.14
CA ALA A 192 11.04 0.64 6.38
C ALA A 192 12.08 0.05 7.36
N GLY A 193 13.39 0.08 7.02
CA GLY A 193 14.43 -0.53 7.84
C GLY A 193 14.60 0.12 9.21
N ASP A 194 14.55 1.45 9.27
CA ASP A 194 14.73 2.22 10.50
C ASP A 194 13.56 3.21 10.69
N ASP A 195 12.33 2.72 10.58
CA ASP A 195 11.10 3.52 10.67
C ASP A 195 10.05 2.80 11.54
N ILE A 196 9.92 3.25 12.81
CA ILE A 196 9.00 2.65 13.77
C ILE A 196 7.53 2.92 13.37
N GLY A 197 7.26 4.05 12.74
CA GLY A 197 5.93 4.42 12.29
C GLY A 197 5.42 3.50 11.19
N LYS A 198 6.26 3.16 10.20
CA LYS A 198 5.94 2.16 9.17
C LYS A 198 5.69 0.78 9.77
N GLN A 199 6.51 0.38 10.76
CA GLN A 199 6.31 -0.90 11.47
C GLN A 199 4.98 -0.98 12.21
N CYS A 200 4.53 0.13 12.78
CA CYS A 200 3.29 0.19 13.56
C CYS A 200 2.04 0.32 12.69
N GLY A 201 2.12 1.04 11.57
CA GLY A 201 0.99 1.27 10.69
C GLY A 201 -0.04 2.28 11.22
N GLY A 202 -1.23 2.27 10.62
CA GLY A 202 -2.35 3.14 10.99
C GLY A 202 -2.88 2.88 12.40
N TRP A 203 -3.65 3.83 12.94
CA TRP A 203 -4.17 3.82 14.31
C TRP A 203 -3.11 3.77 15.42
N THR A 204 -1.87 4.04 15.09
CA THR A 204 -0.80 4.21 16.06
C THR A 204 -0.58 5.70 16.31
N ILE A 205 -0.86 6.17 17.53
CA ILE A 205 -0.83 7.56 18.01
C ILE A 205 -1.86 8.44 17.29
N THR A 206 -1.91 8.41 15.96
CA THR A 206 -2.87 9.17 15.15
C THR A 206 -3.71 8.22 14.29
N TRP A 207 -4.84 8.72 13.78
CA TRP A 207 -5.75 7.92 12.95
C TRP A 207 -5.03 7.26 11.77
N GLN A 208 -4.34 8.03 10.94
CA GLN A 208 -3.65 7.49 9.76
C GLN A 208 -2.28 6.88 10.10
N GLY A 209 -1.78 7.02 11.33
CA GLY A 209 -0.39 6.76 11.64
C GLY A 209 0.54 7.84 11.08
N ALA A 210 1.83 7.64 11.19
CA ALA A 210 2.85 8.50 10.61
C ALA A 210 4.14 7.71 10.43
N THR A 211 5.00 8.13 9.51
CA THR A 211 6.36 7.59 9.35
C THR A 211 7.31 8.17 10.39
N GLY A 212 8.47 7.54 10.59
CA GLY A 212 9.53 7.99 11.47
C GLY A 212 9.37 7.54 12.93
N ASN A 213 9.98 8.26 13.84
CA ASN A 213 10.03 7.90 15.27
C ASN A 213 8.75 8.36 15.99
N THR A 214 7.66 7.64 15.84
CA THR A 214 6.32 8.02 16.32
C THR A 214 6.01 7.53 17.74
N THR A 215 6.65 6.46 18.20
CA THR A 215 6.39 5.82 19.50
C THR A 215 7.64 5.09 20.00
N PRO A 216 7.81 4.87 21.31
CA PRO A 216 8.89 4.04 21.83
C PRO A 216 8.84 2.63 21.26
N GLY A 217 9.99 2.10 20.86
CA GLY A 217 10.10 0.76 20.29
C GLY A 217 11.50 0.48 19.77
N THR A 218 11.66 -0.68 19.13
CA THR A 218 12.87 -1.12 18.46
C THR A 218 12.59 -1.24 16.97
N THR A 219 13.34 -0.54 16.12
CA THR A 219 13.22 -0.69 14.67
C THR A 219 13.82 -2.03 14.23
N ILE A 220 13.44 -2.50 13.03
CA ILE A 220 14.04 -3.73 12.45
C ILE A 220 15.56 -3.57 12.36
N PHE A 221 16.06 -2.43 11.86
CA PHE A 221 17.49 -2.16 11.80
C PHE A 221 18.14 -2.18 13.18
N SER A 222 17.56 -1.52 14.18
CA SER A 222 18.09 -1.51 15.54
C SER A 222 18.16 -2.91 16.15
N GLY A 223 17.15 -3.76 15.89
CA GLY A 223 17.15 -5.16 16.32
C GLY A 223 18.23 -5.98 15.62
N LEU A 224 18.36 -5.86 14.29
CA LEU A 224 19.40 -6.51 13.50
C LEU A 224 20.79 -6.06 13.95
N LYS A 225 20.96 -4.76 14.21
CA LYS A 225 22.22 -4.20 14.71
C LYS A 225 22.61 -4.81 16.06
N ALA A 226 21.70 -4.88 17.00
CA ALA A 226 21.97 -5.49 18.30
C ALA A 226 22.35 -6.98 18.19
N ALA A 227 21.72 -7.72 17.27
CA ALA A 227 22.07 -9.11 16.99
C ALA A 227 23.46 -9.26 16.37
N MET A 228 23.81 -8.40 15.40
CA MET A 228 25.13 -8.41 14.76
C MET A 228 26.23 -7.97 15.73
N ASP A 229 26.03 -6.92 16.53
CA ASP A 229 26.98 -6.47 17.55
C ASP A 229 27.30 -7.60 18.55
N LYS A 230 26.26 -8.35 18.98
CA LYS A 230 26.43 -9.52 19.88
C LYS A 230 27.26 -10.63 19.25
N LYS A 231 27.14 -10.83 17.95
CA LYS A 231 27.90 -11.81 17.17
C LYS A 231 29.33 -11.34 16.87
N GLY A 232 29.62 -10.05 16.96
CA GLY A 232 30.88 -9.42 16.57
C GLY A 232 30.96 -9.12 15.06
N GLY A 233 29.84 -9.13 14.37
CA GLY A 233 29.73 -8.76 12.95
C GLY A 233 29.56 -7.27 12.73
N THR A 234 29.53 -6.85 11.48
CA THR A 234 29.29 -5.47 11.07
C THR A 234 27.97 -5.33 10.33
N ILE A 235 27.28 -4.22 10.57
CA ILE A 235 26.04 -3.90 9.88
C ILE A 235 25.92 -2.38 9.70
N SER A 236 25.46 -1.95 8.54
CA SER A 236 25.21 -0.55 8.25
C SER A 236 23.84 -0.36 7.60
N TYR A 237 23.29 0.85 7.71
CA TYR A 237 21.99 1.19 7.12
C TYR A 237 22.10 2.40 6.19
N ASN A 238 21.51 2.27 5.01
CA ASN A 238 21.24 3.38 4.11
C ASN A 238 19.91 3.12 3.40
N ALA A 239 18.89 3.93 3.67
CA ALA A 239 17.55 3.76 3.14
C ALA A 239 17.51 3.65 1.61
N ASN A 240 18.41 4.33 0.91
CA ASN A 240 18.47 4.36 -0.55
C ASN A 240 19.40 3.27 -1.15
N GLY A 241 19.98 2.39 -0.35
CA GLY A 241 20.87 1.33 -0.83
C GLY A 241 22.19 1.82 -1.40
N VAL A 242 22.69 2.98 -0.96
CA VAL A 242 24.00 3.49 -1.35
C VAL A 242 25.01 3.05 -0.31
N PHE A 243 25.90 2.12 -0.67
CA PHE A 243 26.95 1.62 0.18
C PHE A 243 28.31 1.98 -0.41
N THR A 244 29.21 2.52 0.41
CA THR A 244 30.59 2.75 0.00
C THR A 244 31.33 1.41 0.08
N ASN A 245 32.05 1.06 -0.98
CA ASN A 245 32.99 -0.06 -0.98
C ASN A 245 34.15 0.26 0.00
N SER A 246 33.92 0.01 1.30
CA SER A 246 35.04 -0.16 2.22
C SER A 246 35.60 -1.58 2.02
N ASP A 247 36.87 -1.79 2.30
CA ASP A 247 37.64 -3.02 2.03
C ASP A 247 37.08 -4.34 2.61
N ASN A 248 35.91 -4.28 3.26
CA ASN A 248 35.21 -5.43 3.80
C ASN A 248 34.11 -5.87 2.79
N LYS A 249 34.30 -7.06 2.26
CA LYS A 249 33.31 -7.72 1.41
C LYS A 249 31.97 -7.82 2.16
N VAL A 250 30.94 -7.19 1.60
CA VAL A 250 29.56 -7.35 2.08
C VAL A 250 29.05 -8.75 1.71
N ASP A 251 28.43 -9.45 2.67
CA ASP A 251 27.95 -10.82 2.48
C ASP A 251 26.51 -10.89 1.98
N ALA A 252 25.65 -9.96 2.42
CA ALA A 252 24.27 -9.86 1.99
C ALA A 252 23.68 -8.45 2.19
N ALA A 253 22.63 -8.15 1.43
CA ALA A 253 21.76 -7.00 1.66
C ALA A 253 20.40 -7.44 2.21
N ILE A 254 19.98 -6.89 3.35
CA ILE A 254 18.62 -7.00 3.86
C ILE A 254 17.89 -5.72 3.46
N VAL A 255 16.91 -5.83 2.55
CA VAL A 255 16.18 -4.68 2.03
C VAL A 255 14.78 -4.68 2.64
N VAL A 256 14.54 -3.78 3.60
CA VAL A 256 13.27 -3.68 4.32
C VAL A 256 12.39 -2.63 3.66
N VAL A 257 11.34 -3.09 3.02
CA VAL A 257 10.45 -2.29 2.19
C VAL A 257 9.02 -2.35 2.69
N GLY A 258 8.23 -1.33 2.45
CA GLY A 258 6.86 -1.36 2.91
C GLY A 258 6.05 -0.11 2.62
N GLU A 259 4.75 -0.26 2.81
CA GLU A 259 3.78 0.81 2.65
C GLU A 259 3.95 1.89 3.73
N ASP A 260 3.59 3.13 3.39
CA ASP A 260 3.36 4.15 4.41
C ASP A 260 2.12 3.79 5.24
N PRO A 261 2.06 4.23 6.51
CA PRO A 261 0.89 3.98 7.36
C PRO A 261 -0.40 4.49 6.74
N TYR A 262 -1.48 3.75 6.93
CA TYR A 262 -2.82 4.12 6.50
C TYR A 262 -3.88 3.51 7.41
N ALA A 263 -5.06 4.12 7.42
CA ALA A 263 -6.25 3.57 8.05
C ALA A 263 -7.47 3.75 7.15
N GLU A 264 -8.41 2.81 7.20
CA GLU A 264 -9.71 2.85 6.53
C GLU A 264 -9.61 3.13 5.02
N SER A 265 -10.44 4.05 4.49
CA SER A 265 -10.50 4.37 3.06
C SER A 265 -9.18 4.91 2.48
N ASN A 266 -8.32 5.50 3.30
CA ASN A 266 -6.98 5.90 2.86
C ASN A 266 -6.08 4.69 2.53
N GLY A 267 -6.47 3.50 2.97
CA GLY A 267 -5.86 2.23 2.61
C GLY A 267 -6.42 1.58 1.35
N ASP A 268 -7.51 2.10 0.78
CA ASP A 268 -8.09 1.54 -0.44
C ASP A 268 -7.11 1.68 -1.61
N ARG A 269 -6.92 0.59 -2.34
CA ARG A 269 -6.00 0.51 -3.48
C ARG A 269 -6.69 -0.14 -4.67
N SER A 270 -6.47 0.45 -5.85
CA SER A 270 -6.71 -0.25 -7.11
C SER A 270 -5.69 -1.37 -7.32
N ALA A 271 -5.96 -2.26 -8.24
CA ALA A 271 -5.04 -3.36 -8.55
C ALA A 271 -3.62 -2.86 -8.89
N GLY A 272 -3.49 -1.82 -9.72
CA GLY A 272 -2.18 -1.25 -10.09
C GLY A 272 -1.40 -0.58 -8.94
N GLN A 273 -2.05 -0.32 -7.81
CA GLN A 273 -1.42 0.27 -6.62
C GLN A 273 -0.98 -0.76 -5.59
N LEU A 274 -1.30 -2.04 -5.78
CA LEU A 274 -0.90 -3.15 -4.88
C LEU A 274 0.52 -3.63 -5.21
N LYS A 275 1.49 -2.72 -5.18
CA LYS A 275 2.91 -2.96 -5.47
C LYS A 275 3.79 -2.25 -4.45
N LEU A 276 5.08 -2.55 -4.46
CA LEU A 276 6.05 -1.84 -3.62
C LEU A 276 6.09 -0.34 -3.96
N PRO A 277 6.39 0.53 -2.99
CA PRO A 277 6.63 1.95 -3.24
C PRO A 277 7.76 2.18 -4.26
N ALA A 278 7.62 3.18 -5.12
CA ALA A 278 8.60 3.47 -6.19
C ALA A 278 10.03 3.68 -5.67
N ASN A 279 10.19 4.34 -4.53
CA ASN A 279 11.50 4.53 -3.90
C ASN A 279 12.14 3.21 -3.48
N ASP A 280 11.36 2.27 -2.96
CA ASP A 280 11.84 0.95 -2.56
C ASP A 280 12.21 0.10 -3.79
N ILE A 281 11.41 0.15 -4.87
CA ILE A 281 11.76 -0.46 -6.16
C ILE A 281 13.10 0.08 -6.68
N SER A 282 13.27 1.42 -6.67
CA SER A 282 14.51 2.06 -7.09
C SER A 282 15.70 1.67 -6.22
N THR A 283 15.49 1.42 -4.92
CA THR A 283 16.51 0.96 -4.00
C THR A 283 16.96 -0.47 -4.31
N ILE A 284 16.02 -1.38 -4.56
CA ILE A 284 16.31 -2.76 -4.98
C ILE A 284 17.13 -2.75 -6.27
N LYS A 285 16.64 -2.11 -7.33
CA LYS A 285 17.33 -2.00 -8.63
C LYS A 285 18.73 -1.39 -8.52
N ARG A 286 18.92 -0.41 -7.63
CA ARG A 286 20.24 0.18 -7.40
C ARG A 286 21.22 -0.81 -6.80
N ILE A 287 20.79 -1.61 -5.84
CA ILE A 287 21.65 -2.64 -5.22
C ILE A 287 22.00 -3.71 -6.26
N GLU A 288 21.03 -4.20 -7.02
CA GLU A 288 21.24 -5.16 -8.12
C GLU A 288 22.28 -4.66 -9.12
N ASN A 289 22.13 -3.42 -9.60
CA ASN A 289 23.04 -2.83 -10.58
C ASN A 289 24.44 -2.55 -10.05
N SER A 290 24.55 -2.13 -8.78
CA SER A 290 25.84 -1.78 -8.18
C SER A 290 26.59 -2.97 -7.55
N HIS A 291 25.86 -4.04 -7.21
CA HIS A 291 26.38 -5.23 -6.53
C HIS A 291 25.72 -6.50 -7.08
N PRO A 292 25.96 -6.87 -8.36
CA PRO A 292 25.20 -7.93 -9.05
C PRO A 292 25.37 -9.32 -8.45
N ASP A 293 26.42 -9.57 -7.68
CA ASP A 293 26.67 -10.86 -7.01
C ASP A 293 26.16 -10.91 -5.56
N LEU A 294 25.61 -9.79 -5.04
CA LEU A 294 25.20 -9.70 -3.64
C LEU A 294 23.78 -10.30 -3.45
N PRO A 295 23.63 -11.34 -2.61
CA PRO A 295 22.31 -11.87 -2.33
C PRO A 295 21.46 -10.85 -1.57
N ILE A 296 20.22 -10.62 -2.06
CA ILE A 296 19.24 -9.74 -1.44
C ILE A 296 18.23 -10.59 -0.66
N ILE A 297 17.98 -10.18 0.59
CA ILE A 297 16.86 -10.66 1.40
C ILE A 297 15.85 -9.52 1.51
N LEU A 298 14.70 -9.69 0.86
CA LEU A 298 13.61 -8.71 0.91
C LEU A 298 12.75 -8.96 2.14
N VAL A 299 12.57 -7.95 2.98
CA VAL A 299 11.69 -7.99 4.15
C VAL A 299 10.52 -7.02 3.93
N LEU A 300 9.31 -7.55 3.87
CA LEU A 300 8.10 -6.80 3.57
C LEU A 300 7.42 -6.31 4.86
N THR A 301 7.20 -5.00 4.96
CA THR A 301 6.41 -4.38 6.01
C THR A 301 5.09 -3.90 5.39
N THR A 302 4.05 -4.72 5.47
CA THR A 302 2.77 -4.46 4.80
C THR A 302 1.60 -5.04 5.57
N GLY A 303 0.45 -4.37 5.54
CA GLY A 303 -0.80 -4.86 6.13
C GLY A 303 -1.61 -5.78 5.20
N ARG A 304 -1.12 -6.08 3.99
CA ARG A 304 -1.85 -6.82 2.96
C ARG A 304 -0.93 -7.56 1.99
N PRO A 305 -1.44 -8.52 1.18
CA PRO A 305 -0.72 -9.04 0.02
C PRO A 305 -0.43 -7.92 -1.00
N ILE A 306 0.77 -7.94 -1.54
CA ILE A 306 1.21 -7.06 -2.64
C ILE A 306 1.74 -7.90 -3.79
N ALA A 307 1.81 -7.33 -4.99
CA ALA A 307 2.32 -8.03 -6.18
C ALA A 307 3.80 -8.39 -6.01
N MET A 308 4.11 -9.68 -6.17
CA MET A 308 5.46 -10.21 -5.99
C MET A 308 6.02 -10.90 -7.22
N ALA A 309 5.30 -10.93 -8.35
CA ALA A 309 5.72 -11.64 -9.57
C ALA A 309 7.11 -11.22 -10.06
N ASP A 310 7.42 -9.92 -10.01
CA ASP A 310 8.69 -9.35 -10.47
C ASP A 310 9.88 -9.71 -9.54
N TYR A 311 9.61 -10.14 -8.28
CA TYR A 311 10.64 -10.40 -7.26
C TYR A 311 10.85 -11.90 -6.99
N VAL A 312 9.82 -12.72 -7.19
CA VAL A 312 9.89 -14.16 -6.87
C VAL A 312 10.86 -14.88 -7.79
N ASN A 313 10.90 -14.51 -9.06
CA ASN A 313 11.78 -15.10 -10.07
C ASN A 313 13.07 -14.30 -10.30
N ASP A 314 13.28 -13.22 -9.56
CA ASP A 314 14.52 -12.45 -9.63
C ASP A 314 15.68 -13.22 -8.96
N ASP A 315 16.76 -13.42 -9.73
CA ASP A 315 17.94 -14.18 -9.28
C ASP A 315 18.79 -13.44 -8.24
N HIS A 316 18.67 -12.12 -8.08
CA HIS A 316 19.36 -11.37 -7.03
C HIS A 316 18.65 -11.52 -5.69
N ILE A 317 17.33 -11.68 -5.71
CA ILE A 317 16.50 -11.81 -4.51
C ILE A 317 16.48 -13.28 -4.08
N LYS A 318 17.31 -13.63 -3.10
CA LYS A 318 17.47 -15.00 -2.58
C LYS A 318 16.51 -15.34 -1.45
N GLY A 319 15.96 -14.33 -0.77
CA GLY A 319 14.99 -14.50 0.31
C GLY A 319 13.89 -13.46 0.27
N ILE A 320 12.66 -13.88 0.60
CA ILE A 320 11.53 -12.96 0.78
C ILE A 320 10.84 -13.34 2.10
N VAL A 321 10.76 -12.39 3.01
CA VAL A 321 10.11 -12.53 4.31
C VAL A 321 8.98 -11.51 4.41
N ASN A 322 7.78 -11.97 4.73
CA ASN A 322 6.71 -11.07 5.10
C ASN A 322 6.71 -10.87 6.62
N ALA A 323 7.02 -9.66 7.06
CA ALA A 323 7.05 -9.28 8.47
C ALA A 323 5.71 -8.69 8.94
N TRP A 324 4.74 -8.49 8.04
CA TRP A 324 3.49 -7.78 8.31
C TRP A 324 3.75 -6.40 8.90
N LEU A 325 3.11 -6.06 10.01
CA LEU A 325 3.35 -4.84 10.78
C LEU A 325 3.90 -5.24 12.16
N PRO A 326 5.22 -5.30 12.34
CA PRO A 326 5.84 -5.79 13.58
C PRO A 326 5.66 -4.85 14.79
N GLY A 327 4.98 -3.73 14.61
CA GLY A 327 4.70 -2.80 15.70
C GLY A 327 5.97 -2.22 16.33
N SER A 328 6.03 -2.19 17.65
CA SER A 328 7.16 -1.65 18.40
C SER A 328 8.34 -2.63 18.59
N GLU A 329 8.25 -3.87 18.06
CA GLU A 329 9.20 -4.95 18.41
C GLU A 329 9.95 -5.49 17.17
N GLY A 330 10.63 -4.61 16.43
CA GLY A 330 11.45 -4.99 15.27
C GLY A 330 12.59 -5.96 15.60
N ASP A 331 13.00 -6.05 16.86
CA ASP A 331 13.95 -7.06 17.32
C ASP A 331 13.38 -8.49 17.29
N GLY A 332 12.05 -8.67 17.26
CA GLY A 332 11.41 -9.96 16.99
C GLY A 332 11.69 -10.46 15.57
N VAL A 333 11.84 -9.55 14.58
CA VAL A 333 12.29 -9.87 13.23
C VAL A 333 13.75 -10.33 13.23
N ALA A 334 14.61 -9.62 13.97
CA ALA A 334 16.02 -9.99 14.10
C ALA A 334 16.23 -11.36 14.75
N ASP A 335 15.45 -11.72 15.77
CA ASP A 335 15.51 -13.04 16.42
C ASP A 335 15.30 -14.20 15.43
N VAL A 336 14.46 -13.99 14.41
CA VAL A 336 14.20 -15.00 13.39
C VAL A 336 15.22 -14.94 12.26
N LEU A 337 15.59 -13.76 11.77
CA LEU A 337 16.55 -13.64 10.66
C LEU A 337 17.97 -14.08 11.08
N LEU A 338 18.49 -13.51 12.15
CA LEU A 338 19.87 -13.67 12.61
C LEU A 338 20.02 -14.57 13.84
N GLY A 339 18.94 -14.82 14.58
CA GLY A 339 18.94 -15.64 15.79
C GLY A 339 18.60 -17.12 15.54
N ASP A 340 18.41 -17.83 16.64
CA ASP A 340 18.17 -19.27 16.64
C ASP A 340 16.71 -19.68 16.35
N LYS A 341 15.76 -18.71 16.32
CA LYS A 341 14.36 -18.99 16.02
C LYS A 341 14.16 -19.34 14.55
N ASP A 342 13.30 -20.30 14.27
CA ASP A 342 12.86 -20.63 12.91
C ASP A 342 11.55 -19.91 12.58
N PHE A 343 11.22 -19.81 11.31
CA PHE A 343 9.91 -19.34 10.85
C PHE A 343 8.82 -20.34 11.22
N VAL A 344 7.78 -19.89 11.88
CA VAL A 344 6.62 -20.71 12.25
C VAL A 344 5.32 -20.16 11.68
N GLY A 345 5.29 -18.91 11.26
CA GLY A 345 4.14 -18.27 10.64
C GLY A 345 3.84 -18.83 9.26
N THR A 346 2.57 -18.74 8.89
CA THR A 346 2.06 -19.12 7.57
C THR A 346 1.08 -18.05 7.08
N ASN A 347 0.91 -17.94 5.78
CA ASN A 347 -0.01 -16.98 5.18
C ASN A 347 -1.46 -17.21 5.63
N PRO A 348 -2.13 -16.23 6.25
CA PRO A 348 -3.54 -16.32 6.62
C PRO A 348 -4.47 -16.05 5.43
N ILE A 349 -3.94 -15.53 4.33
CA ILE A 349 -4.67 -15.15 3.12
C ILE A 349 -3.85 -15.54 1.89
N THR A 350 -4.53 -15.88 0.81
CA THR A 350 -3.88 -16.19 -0.48
C THR A 350 -3.23 -14.95 -1.09
N TRP A 351 -2.00 -15.10 -1.59
CA TRP A 351 -1.31 -14.14 -2.44
C TRP A 351 -1.40 -14.60 -3.89
N THR A 352 -1.67 -13.66 -4.78
CA THR A 352 -1.76 -13.90 -6.22
C THR A 352 -0.48 -13.43 -6.92
N TRP A 353 -0.24 -13.94 -8.13
CA TRP A 353 0.89 -13.53 -8.94
C TRP A 353 0.82 -12.03 -9.29
N TYR A 354 -0.35 -11.58 -9.73
CA TYR A 354 -0.58 -10.23 -10.20
C TYR A 354 -1.71 -9.55 -9.41
N PRO A 355 -1.65 -8.21 -9.25
CA PRO A 355 -2.62 -7.48 -8.42
C PRO A 355 -4.06 -7.62 -8.86
N GLN A 356 -4.34 -7.65 -10.18
CA GLN A 356 -5.69 -7.78 -10.72
C GLN A 356 -6.35 -9.12 -10.38
N ASP A 357 -5.56 -10.12 -10.05
CA ASP A 357 -6.05 -11.43 -9.66
C ASP A 357 -6.56 -11.46 -8.21
N ILE A 358 -6.18 -10.47 -7.39
CA ILE A 358 -6.61 -10.36 -5.97
C ILE A 358 -8.13 -10.21 -5.85
N THR A 359 -8.80 -9.63 -6.87
CA THR A 359 -10.25 -9.46 -6.88
C THR A 359 -11.01 -10.67 -7.41
N SER A 360 -10.32 -11.64 -8.02
CA SER A 360 -10.95 -12.86 -8.52
C SER A 360 -11.26 -13.82 -7.37
N LYS A 361 -12.31 -14.61 -7.54
CA LYS A 361 -12.56 -15.74 -6.64
C LYS A 361 -11.35 -16.66 -6.73
N TYR A 362 -10.82 -17.07 -5.59
CA TYR A 362 -9.60 -17.91 -5.46
C TYR A 362 -9.77 -19.35 -5.98
N ASP A 363 -10.67 -19.56 -6.94
CA ASP A 363 -10.98 -20.87 -7.53
C ASP A 363 -9.99 -21.26 -8.66
N ASP A 364 -9.20 -20.29 -9.15
CA ASP A 364 -8.21 -20.50 -10.19
C ASP A 364 -6.80 -20.62 -9.59
N SER A 365 -6.36 -21.85 -9.42
CA SER A 365 -5.03 -22.17 -8.84
C SER A 365 -3.86 -21.63 -9.69
N SER A 366 -4.06 -21.36 -10.98
CA SER A 366 -3.02 -20.79 -11.85
C SER A 366 -2.66 -19.35 -11.48
N LYS A 367 -3.54 -18.65 -10.78
CA LYS A 367 -3.37 -17.28 -10.32
C LYS A 367 -2.77 -17.18 -8.92
N VAL A 368 -2.69 -18.29 -8.20
CA VAL A 368 -2.19 -18.34 -6.83
C VAL A 368 -0.67 -18.45 -6.83
N LEU A 369 0.00 -17.49 -6.19
CA LEU A 369 1.43 -17.54 -5.91
C LEU A 369 1.69 -18.25 -4.57
N TYR A 370 1.10 -17.74 -3.49
CA TYR A 370 1.22 -18.33 -2.16
C TYR A 370 -0.17 -18.63 -1.59
N PRO A 371 -0.55 -19.88 -1.43
CA PRO A 371 -1.85 -20.23 -0.84
C PRO A 371 -1.92 -19.94 0.65
N VAL A 372 -3.14 -19.94 1.20
CA VAL A 372 -3.34 -19.97 2.66
C VAL A 372 -2.59 -21.16 3.27
N GLY A 373 -1.90 -20.91 4.38
CA GLY A 373 -1.07 -21.91 5.05
C GLY A 373 0.35 -22.05 4.49
N TYR A 374 0.71 -21.33 3.41
CA TYR A 374 2.07 -21.33 2.89
C TYR A 374 3.03 -20.62 3.84
N GLY A 375 4.20 -21.20 4.01
CA GLY A 375 5.33 -20.65 4.78
C GLY A 375 6.45 -21.68 4.83
N LEU A 376 7.67 -21.24 4.54
CA LEU A 376 8.87 -22.09 4.55
C LEU A 376 9.55 -22.06 5.91
N LYS A 377 10.43 -23.03 6.16
CA LYS A 377 11.41 -23.07 7.25
C LYS A 377 12.79 -22.66 6.73
N LYS A 378 13.70 -22.24 7.62
CA LYS A 378 15.08 -21.88 7.24
C LYS A 378 15.78 -22.97 6.41
N ALA A 379 15.52 -24.23 6.71
CA ALA A 379 16.12 -25.35 5.99
C ALA A 379 15.36 -25.77 4.72
N GLN A 380 14.21 -25.18 4.44
CA GLN A 380 13.41 -25.49 3.26
C GLN A 380 13.75 -24.54 2.13
N LYS A 381 14.16 -25.08 1.00
CA LYS A 381 14.36 -24.31 -0.23
C LYS A 381 13.02 -23.95 -0.89
N THR A 382 12.99 -22.82 -1.55
CA THR A 382 11.88 -22.45 -2.44
C THR A 382 11.64 -23.55 -3.49
N GLY A 383 10.37 -23.88 -3.71
CA GLY A 383 9.98 -24.73 -4.85
C GLY A 383 10.05 -23.95 -6.17
N ASP A 384 9.96 -24.68 -7.26
CA ASP A 384 9.90 -24.05 -8.59
C ASP A 384 8.58 -23.29 -8.76
N PHE A 385 8.66 -21.99 -9.00
CA PHE A 385 7.53 -21.15 -9.37
C PHE A 385 7.54 -20.89 -10.87
N THR A 386 6.45 -21.24 -11.55
CA THR A 386 6.23 -20.86 -12.94
C THR A 386 5.18 -19.76 -12.99
N ALA A 387 5.62 -18.54 -13.24
CA ALA A 387 4.70 -17.42 -13.39
C ALA A 387 3.79 -17.64 -14.59
N PRO A 388 2.47 -17.45 -14.47
CA PRO A 388 1.60 -17.34 -15.62
C PRO A 388 2.00 -16.12 -16.45
N ALA A 389 1.56 -16.07 -17.72
CA ALA A 389 1.77 -14.88 -18.54
C ALA A 389 1.20 -13.65 -17.81
N ASP A 390 1.99 -12.59 -17.71
CA ASP A 390 1.53 -11.33 -17.07
C ASP A 390 0.38 -10.76 -17.91
N PRO A 391 -0.85 -10.69 -17.36
CA PRO A 391 -2.01 -10.19 -18.08
C PRO A 391 -1.95 -8.69 -18.39
N ASN A 392 -1.00 -7.96 -17.79
CA ASN A 392 -0.78 -6.55 -18.08
C ASN A 392 0.18 -6.34 -19.25
N VAL A 393 0.86 -7.40 -19.71
CA VAL A 393 1.76 -7.30 -20.86
C VAL A 393 0.96 -7.24 -22.13
N ILE A 394 1.05 -6.12 -22.82
CA ILE A 394 0.43 -5.91 -24.13
C ILE A 394 1.39 -6.42 -25.20
N ASP A 395 1.00 -7.49 -25.86
CA ASP A 395 1.77 -8.08 -26.96
C ASP A 395 1.52 -7.29 -28.25
N LEU A 396 2.50 -6.47 -28.63
CA LEU A 396 2.39 -5.63 -29.83
C LEU A 396 2.19 -6.43 -31.11
N ALA A 397 2.65 -7.69 -31.18
CA ALA A 397 2.36 -8.56 -32.34
C ALA A 397 0.86 -8.91 -32.41
N LYS A 398 0.22 -9.20 -31.28
CA LYS A 398 -1.19 -9.58 -31.23
C LYS A 398 -2.14 -8.39 -31.45
N THR A 399 -1.68 -7.18 -31.10
CA THR A 399 -2.46 -5.94 -31.27
C THR A 399 -2.15 -5.22 -32.57
N ASN A 400 -1.34 -5.80 -33.48
CA ASN A 400 -0.84 -5.15 -34.69
C ASN A 400 -0.15 -3.80 -34.37
N GLY A 401 0.65 -3.76 -33.32
CA GLY A 401 1.37 -2.58 -32.87
C GLY A 401 0.53 -1.58 -32.08
N LYS A 402 -0.77 -1.84 -31.86
CA LYS A 402 -1.64 -0.92 -31.12
C LYS A 402 -1.47 -1.06 -29.61
N LEU A 403 -1.31 0.07 -28.94
CA LEU A 403 -1.28 0.22 -27.49
C LEU A 403 -2.33 1.26 -27.09
N GLU A 404 -3.37 0.86 -26.35
CA GLU A 404 -4.40 1.76 -25.85
C GLU A 404 -3.81 2.67 -24.75
N ALA A 405 -4.16 3.95 -24.75
CA ALA A 405 -3.58 4.91 -23.81
C ALA A 405 -3.98 4.64 -22.36
N GLU A 406 -5.17 4.11 -22.12
CA GLU A 406 -5.69 3.73 -20.80
C GLU A 406 -5.13 2.41 -20.26
N ALA A 407 -4.39 1.66 -21.06
CA ALA A 407 -3.84 0.35 -20.66
C ALA A 407 -2.54 0.45 -19.83
N PHE A 408 -2.29 1.58 -19.21
CA PHE A 408 -1.13 1.77 -18.34
C PHE A 408 -1.23 0.91 -17.06
N VAL A 409 -0.07 0.44 -16.59
CA VAL A 409 0.07 -0.30 -15.32
C VAL A 409 0.38 0.64 -14.16
N ASP A 410 0.87 1.85 -14.46
CA ASP A 410 1.13 2.93 -13.51
C ASP A 410 0.95 4.29 -14.16
N ALA A 411 0.46 5.27 -13.41
CA ALA A 411 0.32 6.64 -13.88
C ALA A 411 0.37 7.65 -12.73
N HIS A 412 0.77 8.88 -13.04
CA HIS A 412 0.67 10.00 -12.11
C HIS A 412 -0.80 10.19 -11.66
N SER A 413 -1.01 10.44 -10.36
CA SER A 413 -2.34 10.46 -9.71
C SER A 413 -3.33 11.48 -10.29
N GLU A 414 -2.84 12.52 -10.95
CA GLU A 414 -3.68 13.57 -11.57
C GLU A 414 -4.04 13.29 -13.03
N ILE A 415 -3.51 12.23 -13.64
CA ILE A 415 -3.95 11.74 -14.95
C ILE A 415 -5.35 11.15 -14.80
N LYS A 416 -6.24 11.46 -15.73
CA LYS A 416 -7.63 10.99 -15.71
C LYS A 416 -8.01 10.28 -16.99
N LEU A 417 -8.83 9.25 -16.81
CA LEU A 417 -9.52 8.61 -17.92
C LEU A 417 -10.74 9.43 -18.30
N GLU A 418 -10.91 9.69 -19.59
CA GLU A 418 -12.01 10.42 -20.19
C GLU A 418 -12.80 9.55 -21.18
N ASN A 419 -13.86 10.06 -21.77
CA ASN A 419 -14.70 9.34 -22.73
C ASN A 419 -15.13 7.93 -22.26
N ASN A 420 -15.69 7.84 -21.05
CA ASN A 420 -16.07 6.58 -20.41
C ASN A 420 -14.90 5.61 -20.17
N GLY A 421 -13.71 6.14 -19.96
CA GLY A 421 -12.53 5.36 -19.61
C GLY A 421 -11.71 4.85 -20.80
N THR A 422 -11.93 5.38 -22.01
CA THR A 422 -11.25 4.92 -23.24
C THR A 422 -10.16 5.85 -23.74
N THR A 423 -9.98 7.01 -23.12
CA THR A 423 -8.92 7.97 -23.48
C THR A 423 -8.27 8.57 -22.25
N VAL A 424 -7.06 9.09 -22.40
CA VAL A 424 -6.30 9.69 -21.32
C VAL A 424 -6.21 11.20 -21.52
N GLY A 425 -6.54 11.95 -20.47
CA GLY A 425 -6.42 13.40 -20.42
C GLY A 425 -5.66 13.90 -19.21
N TYR A 426 -5.63 15.23 -19.04
CA TYR A 426 -4.92 15.90 -17.94
C TYR A 426 -3.40 15.65 -17.97
N LEU A 427 -2.84 15.46 -19.15
CA LEU A 427 -1.39 15.41 -19.35
C LEU A 427 -0.79 16.80 -19.13
N GLN A 428 0.26 16.86 -18.31
CA GLN A 428 1.01 18.09 -18.01
C GLN A 428 2.49 17.73 -17.83
N ASP A 429 3.38 18.70 -17.95
CA ASP A 429 4.83 18.49 -17.81
C ASP A 429 5.18 17.73 -16.52
N GLY A 430 5.98 16.68 -16.68
CA GLY A 430 6.40 15.77 -15.62
C GLY A 430 5.42 14.64 -15.27
N ARG A 431 4.15 14.68 -15.71
CA ARG A 431 3.23 13.56 -15.50
C ARG A 431 3.57 12.39 -16.41
N HIS A 432 3.44 11.18 -15.91
CA HIS A 432 3.86 9.98 -16.62
C HIS A 432 2.79 8.88 -16.62
N MET A 433 2.88 8.00 -17.60
CA MET A 433 2.18 6.72 -17.71
C MET A 433 3.19 5.64 -18.06
N THR A 434 3.09 4.48 -17.44
CA THR A 434 3.96 3.32 -17.68
C THR A 434 3.13 2.14 -18.17
N TYR A 435 3.61 1.48 -19.22
CA TYR A 435 2.99 0.31 -19.83
C TYR A 435 3.96 -0.86 -19.75
N LYS A 436 3.45 -2.09 -19.65
CA LYS A 436 4.22 -3.31 -19.92
C LYS A 436 3.92 -3.78 -21.34
N ILE A 437 4.91 -3.82 -22.19
CA ILE A 437 4.77 -4.23 -23.60
C ILE A 437 5.67 -5.41 -23.94
N ASN A 438 5.19 -6.32 -24.78
CA ASN A 438 6.04 -7.32 -25.44
C ASN A 438 6.30 -6.88 -26.87
N VAL A 439 7.56 -6.53 -27.14
CA VAL A 439 8.03 -6.11 -28.46
C VAL A 439 8.43 -7.36 -29.25
N PRO A 440 7.79 -7.64 -30.39
CA PRO A 440 8.01 -8.90 -31.12
C PRO A 440 9.40 -9.03 -31.72
N GLU A 441 10.02 -7.93 -32.06
CA GLU A 441 11.32 -7.90 -32.78
C GLU A 441 12.09 -6.64 -32.41
N GLN A 442 13.40 -6.78 -32.20
CA GLN A 442 14.30 -5.64 -32.01
C GLN A 442 14.43 -4.84 -33.29
N ALA A 443 13.92 -3.60 -33.31
CA ALA A 443 13.89 -2.76 -34.50
C ALA A 443 13.68 -1.28 -34.16
N ALA A 444 13.77 -0.42 -35.18
CA ALA A 444 13.23 0.92 -35.10
C ALA A 444 11.77 0.93 -35.56
N TYR A 445 10.91 1.58 -34.82
CA TYR A 445 9.48 1.65 -35.05
C TYR A 445 9.04 3.08 -35.34
N LYS A 446 8.19 3.24 -36.32
CA LYS A 446 7.44 4.47 -36.56
C LYS A 446 6.32 4.53 -35.53
N LEU A 447 6.20 5.64 -34.83
CA LEU A 447 5.16 5.89 -33.84
C LEU A 447 4.11 6.84 -34.38
N THR A 448 2.86 6.41 -34.38
CA THR A 448 1.69 7.26 -34.60
C THR A 448 0.87 7.33 -33.34
N VAL A 449 0.50 8.55 -32.92
CA VAL A 449 -0.32 8.80 -31.72
C VAL A 449 -1.69 9.32 -32.16
N GLN A 450 -2.73 8.66 -31.69
CA GLN A 450 -4.09 9.16 -31.86
C GLN A 450 -4.37 10.20 -30.77
N ALA A 451 -4.28 11.47 -31.11
CA ALA A 451 -4.34 12.58 -30.16
C ALA A 451 -5.39 13.61 -30.51
N ALA A 452 -5.88 14.31 -29.48
CA ALA A 452 -6.82 15.42 -29.57
C ALA A 452 -6.30 16.64 -28.82
N ARG A 453 -6.55 17.84 -29.36
CA ARG A 453 -6.19 19.13 -28.76
C ARG A 453 -7.15 20.21 -29.25
N GLU A 454 -7.73 20.98 -28.33
CA GLU A 454 -8.66 22.06 -28.68
C GLU A 454 -7.93 23.34 -29.07
N TYR A 455 -6.83 23.71 -28.40
CA TYR A 455 -6.10 24.93 -28.64
C TYR A 455 -5.43 24.98 -30.01
N ALA A 456 -5.46 26.15 -30.67
CA ALA A 456 -5.01 26.33 -32.07
C ALA A 456 -3.50 26.18 -32.28
N ALA A 457 -2.69 26.39 -31.26
CA ALA A 457 -1.24 26.26 -31.36
C ALA A 457 -0.79 24.82 -31.38
N THR A 458 0.17 24.46 -32.22
CA THR A 458 0.88 23.17 -32.19
C THR A 458 1.78 23.09 -30.96
N ILE A 459 1.86 21.93 -30.34
CA ILE A 459 2.91 21.61 -29.37
C ILE A 459 4.07 21.01 -30.16
N ASP A 460 5.26 21.54 -30.04
CA ASP A 460 6.46 21.04 -30.74
C ASP A 460 7.18 19.91 -29.96
N GLY A 461 6.79 19.68 -28.71
CA GLY A 461 7.43 18.69 -27.83
C GLY A 461 6.48 18.23 -26.73
N ALA A 462 5.53 17.36 -27.07
CA ALA A 462 4.46 16.97 -26.16
C ALA A 462 4.90 15.99 -25.06
N PHE A 463 5.78 15.04 -25.38
CA PHE A 463 6.20 13.99 -24.44
C PHE A 463 7.55 13.39 -24.81
N GLU A 464 8.09 12.57 -23.92
CA GLU A 464 9.24 11.69 -24.14
C GLU A 464 8.83 10.26 -23.89
N LEU A 465 9.51 9.28 -24.55
CA LEU A 465 9.36 7.86 -24.25
C LEU A 465 10.67 7.28 -23.74
N TYR A 466 10.54 6.46 -22.72
CA TYR A 466 11.62 5.68 -22.12
C TYR A 466 11.27 4.20 -22.18
N LEU A 467 12.25 3.35 -22.54
CA LEU A 467 12.15 1.90 -22.46
C LEU A 467 13.12 1.42 -21.37
N ASP A 468 12.59 0.82 -20.28
CA ASP A 468 13.39 0.42 -19.13
C ASP A 468 14.28 1.56 -18.61
N ASP A 469 13.71 2.77 -18.48
CA ASP A 469 14.36 4.03 -18.11
C ASP A 469 15.41 4.59 -19.12
N GLU A 470 15.65 3.92 -20.26
CA GLU A 470 16.48 4.46 -21.35
C GLU A 470 15.63 5.33 -22.28
N LEU A 471 16.07 6.56 -22.59
CA LEU A 471 15.37 7.47 -23.51
C LEU A 471 15.37 6.90 -24.93
N VAL A 472 14.18 6.67 -25.51
CA VAL A 472 14.00 6.11 -26.87
C VAL A 472 13.27 7.06 -27.84
N LEU A 473 12.64 8.12 -27.33
CA LEU A 473 12.06 9.20 -28.14
C LEU A 473 12.13 10.54 -27.37
N GLU A 474 12.81 11.52 -27.97
CA GLU A 474 12.97 12.86 -27.39
C GLU A 474 11.73 13.74 -27.64
N LYS A 475 11.46 14.67 -26.73
CA LYS A 475 10.35 15.64 -26.83
C LYS A 475 10.34 16.41 -28.16
N LYS A 476 11.50 16.80 -28.70
CA LYS A 476 11.57 17.54 -29.99
C LYS A 476 11.01 16.77 -31.18
N SER A 477 10.75 15.48 -31.03
CA SER A 477 10.22 14.58 -32.06
C SER A 477 8.74 14.23 -31.85
N THR A 478 8.06 14.85 -30.88
CA THR A 478 6.68 14.54 -30.51
C THR A 478 5.73 15.75 -30.70
N PRO A 479 5.53 16.24 -31.93
CA PRO A 479 4.61 17.32 -32.19
C PRO A 479 3.15 16.86 -32.03
N ILE A 480 2.29 17.69 -31.40
CA ILE A 480 0.84 17.50 -31.34
C ILE A 480 0.15 18.72 -31.95
N VAL A 481 -0.52 18.52 -33.07
CA VAL A 481 -1.26 19.59 -33.76
C VAL A 481 -2.70 19.70 -33.25
N SER A 482 -3.28 20.89 -33.39
CA SER A 482 -4.66 21.16 -33.01
C SER A 482 -5.64 20.32 -33.86
N THR A 483 -6.63 19.76 -33.20
CA THR A 483 -7.79 19.12 -33.84
C THR A 483 -9.05 19.96 -33.68
N GLY A 484 -8.95 21.11 -32.97
CA GLY A 484 -10.04 22.01 -32.66
C GLY A 484 -11.05 21.48 -31.66
N SER A 485 -10.73 20.40 -30.94
CA SER A 485 -11.62 19.76 -29.94
C SER A 485 -10.84 18.79 -29.05
N TRP A 486 -11.26 18.66 -27.78
CA TRP A 486 -10.77 17.64 -26.83
C TRP A 486 -11.20 16.21 -27.15
N THR A 487 -12.22 16.06 -28.00
CA THR A 487 -12.85 14.77 -28.30
C THR A 487 -12.70 14.34 -29.77
N LYS A 488 -12.09 15.17 -30.59
CA LYS A 488 -11.82 14.84 -31.99
C LYS A 488 -10.38 14.38 -32.13
N PHE A 489 -10.17 13.08 -32.09
CA PHE A 489 -8.85 12.45 -32.21
C PHE A 489 -8.45 12.32 -33.68
N THR A 490 -7.17 12.57 -33.97
CA THR A 490 -6.57 12.36 -35.31
C THR A 490 -5.22 11.66 -35.15
N ALA A 491 -4.87 10.85 -36.15
CA ALA A 491 -3.57 10.19 -36.20
C ALA A 491 -2.46 11.24 -36.48
N GLN A 492 -1.46 11.26 -35.59
CA GLN A 492 -0.34 12.19 -35.64
C GLN A 492 0.97 11.41 -35.57
N GLU A 493 1.74 11.48 -36.64
CA GLU A 493 3.01 10.75 -36.76
C GLU A 493 4.13 11.50 -36.06
N MET A 494 4.91 10.80 -35.24
CA MET A 494 6.10 11.36 -34.60
C MET A 494 7.23 11.50 -35.60
N THR A 495 8.07 12.52 -35.44
CA THR A 495 9.08 12.90 -36.45
C THR A 495 10.36 12.07 -36.40
N ALA A 496 10.55 11.26 -35.35
CA ALA A 496 11.66 10.31 -35.24
C ALA A 496 11.15 8.89 -35.00
N LEU A 497 11.97 7.91 -35.35
CA LEU A 497 11.71 6.50 -35.06
C LEU A 497 12.04 6.19 -33.59
N VAL A 498 11.31 5.24 -33.02
CA VAL A 498 11.50 4.72 -31.65
C VAL A 498 12.26 3.40 -31.73
N SER A 499 13.45 3.33 -31.13
CA SER A 499 14.24 2.08 -31.08
C SER A 499 13.78 1.21 -29.92
N LEU A 500 13.20 0.04 -30.21
CA LEU A 500 12.72 -0.90 -29.21
C LEU A 500 13.51 -2.22 -29.27
N LYS A 501 13.94 -2.72 -28.10
CA LYS A 501 14.51 -4.05 -27.92
C LYS A 501 13.39 -5.10 -27.98
N ALA A 502 13.69 -6.33 -28.42
CA ALA A 502 12.73 -7.43 -28.40
C ALA A 502 12.52 -7.95 -26.97
N GLY A 503 11.29 -8.37 -26.65
CA GLY A 503 10.95 -8.93 -25.36
C GLY A 503 9.98 -8.08 -24.54
N ILE A 504 9.84 -8.41 -23.26
CA ILE A 504 8.96 -7.69 -22.33
C ILE A 504 9.73 -6.54 -21.72
N HIS A 505 9.15 -5.33 -21.81
CA HIS A 505 9.74 -4.08 -21.35
C HIS A 505 8.72 -3.18 -20.67
N GLU A 506 9.21 -2.27 -19.84
CA GLU A 506 8.45 -1.12 -19.36
C GLU A 506 8.61 0.05 -20.35
N LEU A 507 7.51 0.49 -20.96
CA LEU A 507 7.46 1.68 -21.79
C LEU A 507 6.82 2.81 -20.99
N LYS A 508 7.59 3.87 -20.72
CA LYS A 508 7.15 5.01 -19.94
C LYS A 508 7.02 6.27 -20.81
N LEU A 509 5.82 6.83 -20.85
CA LEU A 509 5.59 8.16 -21.42
C LEU A 509 5.71 9.18 -20.29
N VAL A 510 6.49 10.26 -20.54
CA VAL A 510 6.56 11.44 -19.67
C VAL A 510 6.10 12.63 -20.45
N ALA A 511 4.98 13.24 -20.06
CA ALA A 511 4.51 14.48 -20.68
C ALA A 511 5.52 15.62 -20.46
N ARG A 512 5.76 16.43 -21.50
CA ARG A 512 6.68 17.57 -21.51
C ARG A 512 5.99 18.88 -21.89
N ASP A 513 4.70 18.80 -22.13
CA ASP A 513 3.80 19.93 -22.32
C ASP A 513 2.42 19.53 -21.78
N LYS A 514 1.43 20.39 -21.95
CA LYS A 514 0.07 20.25 -21.42
C LYS A 514 -0.99 20.40 -22.51
N ASP A 515 -2.22 20.14 -22.11
CA ASP A 515 -3.40 20.43 -22.92
C ASP A 515 -3.48 19.58 -24.20
N PHE A 516 -3.29 18.27 -24.08
CA PHE A 516 -3.58 17.27 -25.11
C PHE A 516 -4.12 15.99 -24.48
N ASN A 517 -4.92 15.25 -25.24
CA ASN A 517 -5.47 13.96 -24.87
C ASN A 517 -4.96 12.89 -25.83
N ILE A 518 -4.82 11.65 -25.33
CA ILE A 518 -4.38 10.49 -26.13
C ILE A 518 -5.43 9.39 -26.03
N ASP A 519 -5.71 8.76 -27.18
CA ASP A 519 -6.58 7.60 -27.32
C ASP A 519 -5.76 6.30 -27.39
N TYR A 520 -4.80 6.22 -28.34
CA TYR A 520 -3.90 5.09 -28.48
C TYR A 520 -2.61 5.45 -29.24
N TYR A 521 -1.67 4.51 -29.21
CA TYR A 521 -0.42 4.54 -29.96
C TYR A 521 -0.41 3.40 -30.98
N ILE A 522 0.28 3.59 -32.11
CA ILE A 522 0.59 2.54 -33.09
C ILE A 522 2.09 2.52 -33.34
N PHE A 523 2.71 1.36 -33.14
CA PHE A 523 4.11 1.08 -33.43
C PHE A 523 4.20 0.21 -34.69
N GLU A 524 4.74 0.75 -35.76
CA GLU A 524 4.95 0.04 -37.04
C GLU A 524 6.45 -0.12 -37.30
N LYS A 525 6.91 -1.35 -37.50
CA LYS A 525 8.33 -1.60 -37.83
C LYS A 525 8.73 -0.81 -39.07
N ALA A 526 9.81 -0.02 -38.98
CA ALA A 526 10.25 0.90 -40.03
C ALA A 526 11.73 0.84 -40.37
N GLY A 527 12.57 0.22 -39.53
CA GLY A 527 14.01 0.15 -39.81
C GLY A 527 14.77 -0.72 -38.81
N ASP A 528 16.08 -0.68 -38.91
CA ASP A 528 16.98 -1.41 -38.01
C ASP A 528 17.10 -0.68 -36.66
N TYR A 529 17.33 -1.44 -35.59
CA TYR A 529 17.55 -0.94 -34.26
C TYR A 529 18.84 -0.12 -34.18
N VAL A 530 18.77 1.11 -33.62
CA VAL A 530 19.92 2.03 -33.50
C VAL A 530 20.35 2.30 -32.06
N GLY A 531 19.68 1.70 -31.08
CA GLY A 531 19.97 1.91 -29.65
C GLY A 531 19.16 3.05 -29.01
N PRO A 532 19.32 3.25 -27.70
CA PRO A 532 18.70 4.36 -26.98
C PRO A 532 19.38 5.69 -27.36
N ILE A 533 18.66 6.79 -27.13
CA ILE A 533 19.19 8.13 -27.34
C ILE A 533 20.12 8.47 -26.16
N ILE A 534 21.36 8.78 -26.47
CA ILE A 534 22.28 9.37 -25.49
C ILE A 534 22.04 10.88 -25.54
N PRO A 535 21.50 11.51 -24.48
CA PRO A 535 21.32 12.94 -24.45
C PRO A 535 22.69 13.62 -24.66
N ASP A 536 22.75 14.64 -25.52
CA ASP A 536 23.94 15.47 -25.64
C ASP A 536 24.30 16.01 -24.24
N GLU A 537 25.54 15.80 -23.80
CA GLU A 537 26.04 16.41 -22.56
C GLU A 537 25.71 17.90 -22.63
N VAL A 538 25.07 18.44 -21.59
CA VAL A 538 24.86 19.89 -21.45
C VAL A 538 26.26 20.49 -21.36
N THR A 539 26.80 20.94 -22.48
CA THR A 539 27.99 21.77 -22.50
C THR A 539 27.62 23.04 -21.78
N ASN A 540 28.05 23.16 -20.53
CA ASN A 540 28.02 24.42 -19.80
C ASN A 540 28.98 25.42 -20.49
N GLU A 541 28.52 26.00 -21.60
CA GLU A 541 29.12 27.23 -22.12
C GLU A 541 28.56 28.41 -21.35
N GLY A 542 29.35 28.95 -20.47
CA GLY A 542 29.18 30.30 -19.98
C GLY A 542 29.08 30.48 -18.48
N THR A 543 30.15 30.49 -17.78
CA THR A 543 30.73 31.70 -17.16
C THR A 543 32.01 31.29 -16.42
N GLY A 544 33.14 31.74 -16.99
CA GLY A 544 34.43 31.68 -16.29
C GLY A 544 34.39 32.63 -15.07
N ALA A 545 34.47 32.00 -13.90
CA ALA A 545 34.95 32.65 -12.69
C ALA A 545 36.01 31.72 -12.12
N MET A 546 37.27 32.10 -12.28
CA MET A 546 38.41 31.55 -11.61
C MET A 546 38.16 31.59 -10.10
N LEU A 547 38.14 30.41 -9.46
CA LEU A 547 38.38 30.31 -8.02
C LEU A 547 39.86 30.09 -7.84
N GLN A 548 40.55 31.09 -7.29
CA GLN A 548 41.91 31.01 -6.79
C GLN A 548 42.00 29.94 -5.68
N GLU A 549 43.01 29.12 -5.81
CA GLU A 549 43.54 28.32 -4.71
C GLU A 549 43.90 29.21 -3.52
N GLY A 550 43.38 28.91 -2.38
CA GLY A 550 43.77 29.48 -1.10
C GLY A 550 43.87 28.34 -0.07
N ALA A 551 45.05 27.80 0.07
CA ALA A 551 45.43 26.98 1.21
C ALA A 551 45.34 27.78 2.50
N VAL A 552 44.71 27.24 3.54
CA VAL A 552 45.02 27.56 4.94
C VAL A 552 45.03 26.27 5.75
N GLU A 553 46.22 25.87 6.19
CA GLU A 553 46.44 25.04 7.37
C GLU A 553 45.82 25.73 8.61
N VAL A 554 45.10 25.01 9.46
CA VAL A 554 45.37 24.71 10.87
C VAL A 554 44.33 23.63 11.30
#